data_9cc7e581ec422bc85a77e17ec58ae6b0
#
_entry.id   9cc7e581ec422bc85a77e17ec58ae6b0
#
_cell.length_a   1.000
_cell.length_b   1.000
_cell.length_c   1.000
_cell.angle_alpha   90.00
_cell.angle_beta   90.00
_cell.angle_gamma   90.00
#
_symmetry.space_group_name_H-M   'P 1'
#
loop_
_entity.id
_entity.type
_entity.pdbx_description
1 polymer ?
#
loop_
_entity_poly.entity_id
_entity_poly.type
_entity_poly.pdbx_seq_one_letter_code
_entity_poly.pdbx_strand_id
1 'polypeptide(L)'
;MDNWLLIVVAGIFLICIAVGYIRGFLKFGLSLLATLITMILVTFLSPYVSNALVKYTPIDDVIEKKCIKMFMPEISADDLSKINLSGTPLENLTPEQIASLGETDWSKYGLSAEDILSVIGEIPRDEQIKIIENSPVPEFLKNMLLENNNSTIYKELDVTSFPSYVASYISRLVLKVASFLVTFLLAIIIVKALMVAVNIIGELPVLGFVNHLAGGILGCLLYTSD
;
A
#
# COMPACT_ATOMS: atom_id res chain seq x y z
N MET A 1 13.67 2.86 56.92
CA MET A 1 13.58 2.92 55.46
C MET A 1 12.40 2.06 55.07
N ASP A 2 11.38 2.72 54.57
CA ASP A 2 10.09 2.07 54.32
C ASP A 2 10.18 1.12 53.11
N ASN A 3 9.98 -0.17 53.40
CA ASN A 3 10.00 -1.23 52.36
C ASN A 3 8.75 -1.21 51.45
N TRP A 4 8.06 -0.04 51.37
CA TRP A 4 6.85 0.07 50.59
C TRP A 4 7.09 -0.19 49.08
N LEU A 5 8.24 0.24 48.59
CA LEU A 5 8.65 0.04 47.18
C LEU A 5 8.85 -1.47 46.90
N LEU A 6 9.43 -2.21 47.83
CA LEU A 6 9.59 -3.65 47.72
C LEU A 6 8.23 -4.39 47.74
N ILE A 7 7.26 -3.90 48.54
CA ILE A 7 5.90 -4.44 48.56
C ILE A 7 5.18 -4.19 47.22
N VAL A 8 5.33 -2.98 46.65
CA VAL A 8 4.76 -2.65 45.31
C VAL A 8 5.36 -3.52 44.21
N VAL A 9 6.69 -3.65 44.17
CA VAL A 9 7.38 -4.50 43.22
C VAL A 9 6.96 -5.95 43.34
N ALA A 10 6.91 -6.49 44.55
CA ALA A 10 6.45 -7.86 44.84
C ALA A 10 4.98 -8.06 44.42
N GLY A 11 4.12 -7.07 44.63
CA GLY A 11 2.73 -7.09 44.19
C GLY A 11 2.58 -7.17 42.66
N ILE A 12 3.32 -6.33 41.93
CA ILE A 12 3.35 -6.35 40.46
C ILE A 12 3.86 -7.72 39.96
N PHE A 13 4.91 -8.24 40.58
CA PHE A 13 5.49 -9.53 40.23
C PHE A 13 4.48 -10.68 40.39
N LEU A 14 3.75 -10.70 41.50
CA LEU A 14 2.68 -11.69 41.73
C LEU A 14 1.54 -11.57 40.72
N ILE A 15 1.17 -10.35 40.34
CA ILE A 15 0.15 -10.12 39.31
C ILE A 15 0.64 -10.65 37.94
N CYS A 16 1.90 -10.39 37.55
CA CYS A 16 2.48 -10.89 36.31
C CYS A 16 2.51 -12.43 36.28
N ILE A 17 2.90 -13.07 37.39
CA ILE A 17 2.86 -14.54 37.53
C ILE A 17 1.44 -15.06 37.37
N ALA A 18 0.48 -14.47 38.06
CA ALA A 18 -0.90 -14.87 38.01
C ALA A 18 -1.51 -14.74 36.59
N VAL A 19 -1.25 -13.61 35.92
CA VAL A 19 -1.69 -13.38 34.55
C VAL A 19 -1.04 -14.37 33.57
N GLY A 20 0.27 -14.62 33.72
CA GLY A 20 1.01 -15.58 32.90
C GLY A 20 0.48 -17.02 33.10
N TYR A 21 0.21 -17.39 34.35
CA TYR A 21 -0.35 -18.70 34.70
C TYR A 21 -1.77 -18.89 34.13
N ILE A 22 -2.65 -17.88 34.26
CA ILE A 22 -4.02 -17.92 33.75
C ILE A 22 -4.06 -17.99 32.23
N ARG A 23 -3.22 -17.18 31.56
CA ARG A 23 -3.16 -17.15 30.09
C ARG A 23 -2.51 -18.38 29.46
N GLY A 24 -1.59 -19.02 30.18
CA GLY A 24 -0.84 -20.20 29.75
C GLY A 24 0.28 -19.85 28.75
N PHE A 25 1.31 -20.69 28.75
CA PHE A 25 2.51 -20.55 27.91
C PHE A 25 2.18 -20.53 26.40
N LEU A 26 1.32 -21.44 25.95
CA LEU A 26 0.93 -21.57 24.55
C LEU A 26 0.25 -20.29 24.03
N LYS A 27 -0.66 -19.68 24.80
CA LYS A 27 -1.33 -18.43 24.39
C LYS A 27 -0.34 -17.28 24.28
N PHE A 28 0.59 -17.19 25.21
CA PHE A 28 1.61 -16.14 25.24
C PHE A 28 2.67 -16.31 24.13
N GLY A 29 3.26 -17.50 24.07
CA GLY A 29 4.25 -17.85 23.04
C GLY A 29 3.65 -17.77 21.64
N LEU A 30 2.41 -18.23 21.44
CA LEU A 30 1.72 -18.14 20.17
C LEU A 30 1.40 -16.70 19.77
N SER A 31 1.12 -15.81 20.74
CA SER A 31 0.89 -14.38 20.45
C SER A 31 2.13 -13.69 19.86
N LEU A 32 3.32 -14.01 20.39
CA LEU A 32 4.60 -13.53 19.83
C LEU A 32 4.87 -14.15 18.45
N LEU A 33 4.71 -15.46 18.33
CA LEU A 33 4.89 -16.18 17.07
C LEU A 33 3.87 -15.73 16.02
N ALA A 34 2.64 -15.42 16.42
CA ALA A 34 1.59 -14.94 15.53
C ALA A 34 2.00 -13.69 14.77
N THR A 35 2.68 -12.75 15.41
CA THR A 35 3.17 -11.53 14.76
C THR A 35 4.22 -11.86 13.72
N LEU A 36 5.17 -12.74 14.04
CA LEU A 36 6.20 -13.18 13.09
C LEU A 36 5.60 -13.97 11.92
N ILE A 37 4.69 -14.89 12.20
CA ILE A 37 3.98 -15.66 11.17
C ILE A 37 3.16 -14.73 10.28
N THR A 38 2.47 -13.74 10.84
CA THR A 38 1.71 -12.74 10.08
C THR A 38 2.63 -11.96 9.15
N MET A 39 3.79 -11.49 9.62
CA MET A 39 4.76 -10.79 8.78
C MET A 39 5.27 -11.66 7.63
N ILE A 40 5.62 -12.91 7.93
CA ILE A 40 6.07 -13.87 6.92
C ILE A 40 4.96 -14.12 5.89
N LEU A 41 3.75 -14.41 6.33
CA LEU A 41 2.60 -14.64 5.46
C LEU A 41 2.33 -13.42 4.56
N VAL A 42 2.32 -12.21 5.12
CA VAL A 42 2.10 -10.99 4.34
C VAL A 42 3.17 -10.82 3.27
N THR A 43 4.44 -11.01 3.62
CA THR A 43 5.55 -10.87 2.68
C THR A 43 5.44 -11.87 1.52
N PHE A 44 5.09 -13.13 1.80
CA PHE A 44 4.98 -14.16 0.77
C PHE A 44 3.68 -14.09 -0.04
N LEU A 45 2.56 -13.74 0.59
CA LEU A 45 1.25 -13.72 -0.07
C LEU A 45 0.96 -12.41 -0.82
N SER A 46 1.57 -11.29 -0.39
CA SER A 46 1.32 -9.97 -0.99
C SER A 46 1.49 -9.93 -2.52
N PRO A 47 2.54 -10.51 -3.14
CA PRO A 47 2.68 -10.52 -4.59
C PRO A 47 1.58 -11.31 -5.30
N TYR A 48 1.11 -12.42 -4.71
CA TYR A 48 0.01 -13.20 -5.29
C TYR A 48 -1.32 -12.43 -5.22
N VAL A 49 -1.58 -11.75 -4.11
CA VAL A 49 -2.76 -10.89 -3.95
C VAL A 49 -2.70 -9.69 -4.89
N SER A 50 -1.53 -9.08 -5.08
CA SER A 50 -1.33 -8.00 -6.04
C SER A 50 -1.67 -8.44 -7.48
N ASN A 51 -1.13 -9.58 -7.92
CA ASN A 51 -1.42 -10.14 -9.23
C ASN A 51 -2.91 -10.49 -9.39
N ALA A 52 -3.55 -10.98 -8.33
CA ALA A 52 -4.98 -11.25 -8.35
C ALA A 52 -5.81 -9.96 -8.45
N LEU A 53 -5.44 -8.90 -7.72
CA LEU A 53 -6.11 -7.61 -7.80
C LEU A 53 -6.03 -7.03 -9.22
N VAL A 54 -4.85 -7.01 -9.84
CA VAL A 54 -4.68 -6.54 -11.22
C VAL A 54 -5.52 -7.38 -12.19
N LYS A 55 -5.54 -8.72 -12.02
CA LYS A 55 -6.23 -9.62 -12.97
C LYS A 55 -7.75 -9.59 -12.84
N TYR A 56 -8.27 -9.44 -11.62
CA TYR A 56 -9.72 -9.60 -11.36
C TYR A 56 -10.43 -8.28 -11.05
N THR A 57 -9.72 -7.15 -10.97
CA THR A 57 -10.33 -5.85 -10.69
C THR A 57 -9.80 -4.79 -11.67
N PRO A 58 -10.65 -3.86 -12.15
CA PRO A 58 -10.22 -2.77 -13.02
C PRO A 58 -9.61 -1.58 -12.23
N ILE A 59 -9.04 -1.84 -11.04
CA ILE A 59 -8.52 -0.79 -10.15
C ILE A 59 -7.35 -0.06 -10.83
N ASP A 60 -6.49 -0.80 -11.50
CA ASP A 60 -5.33 -0.27 -12.21
C ASP A 60 -5.77 0.73 -13.28
N ASP A 61 -6.65 0.31 -14.20
CA ASP A 61 -7.17 1.15 -15.27
C ASP A 61 -7.89 2.41 -14.76
N VAL A 62 -8.65 2.27 -13.65
CA VAL A 62 -9.39 3.40 -13.07
C VAL A 62 -8.44 4.44 -12.45
N ILE A 63 -7.39 3.98 -11.75
CA ILE A 63 -6.39 4.86 -11.16
C ILE A 63 -5.59 5.54 -12.26
N GLU A 64 -5.12 4.77 -13.23
CA GLU A 64 -4.33 5.27 -14.36
C GLU A 64 -5.07 6.37 -15.12
N LYS A 65 -6.32 6.14 -15.54
CA LYS A 65 -7.14 7.15 -16.22
C LYS A 65 -7.34 8.41 -15.38
N LYS A 66 -7.59 8.29 -14.08
CA LYS A 66 -7.74 9.45 -13.19
C LYS A 66 -6.43 10.22 -13.03
N CYS A 67 -5.30 9.52 -12.89
CA CYS A 67 -4.00 10.16 -12.75
C CYS A 67 -3.59 10.87 -14.04
N ILE A 68 -3.74 10.24 -15.19
CA ILE A 68 -3.45 10.88 -16.48
C ILE A 68 -4.24 12.19 -16.59
N LYS A 69 -5.55 12.15 -16.33
CA LYS A 69 -6.39 13.36 -16.37
C LYS A 69 -5.92 14.46 -15.40
N MET A 70 -5.44 14.08 -14.21
CA MET A 70 -5.01 15.03 -13.17
C MET A 70 -3.65 15.68 -13.48
N PHE A 71 -2.75 14.94 -14.10
CA PHE A 71 -1.37 15.37 -14.38
C PHE A 71 -1.13 15.77 -15.84
N MET A 72 -2.19 15.83 -16.63
CA MET A 72 -2.11 16.37 -17.97
C MET A 72 -1.99 17.88 -17.90
N PRO A 73 -1.09 18.51 -18.68
CA PRO A 73 -1.04 19.95 -18.79
C PRO A 73 -2.35 20.49 -19.38
N GLU A 74 -2.76 21.66 -18.93
CA GLU A 74 -3.82 22.40 -19.60
C GLU A 74 -3.37 22.80 -20.99
N ILE A 75 -3.97 22.17 -22.00
CA ILE A 75 -3.64 22.43 -23.41
C ILE A 75 -4.50 23.61 -23.85
N SER A 76 -3.86 24.74 -24.14
CA SER A 76 -4.59 25.87 -24.69
C SER A 76 -4.92 25.66 -26.18
N ALA A 77 -6.04 26.22 -26.65
CA ALA A 77 -6.40 26.18 -28.08
C ALA A 77 -5.32 26.83 -28.97
N ASP A 78 -4.55 27.78 -28.43
CA ASP A 78 -3.42 28.43 -29.11
C ASP A 78 -2.21 27.49 -29.33
N ASP A 79 -1.94 26.60 -28.37
CA ASP A 79 -0.85 25.63 -28.50
C ASP A 79 -1.18 24.56 -29.54
N LEU A 80 -2.44 24.17 -29.61
CA LEU A 80 -2.94 23.20 -30.60
C LEU A 80 -2.95 23.74 -32.02
N SER A 81 -3.20 25.04 -32.19
CA SER A 81 -3.15 25.69 -33.53
C SER A 81 -1.76 25.66 -34.18
N LYS A 82 -0.71 25.47 -33.36
CA LYS A 82 0.68 25.41 -33.79
C LYS A 82 1.16 24.01 -34.13
N ILE A 83 0.39 22.97 -33.79
CA ILE A 83 0.72 21.56 -33.97
C ILE A 83 0.06 21.07 -35.28
N ASN A 84 0.84 20.41 -36.14
CA ASN A 84 0.27 19.76 -37.31
C ASN A 84 -0.40 18.44 -36.90
N LEU A 85 -1.72 18.45 -36.85
CA LEU A 85 -2.54 17.28 -36.46
C LEU A 85 -2.81 16.30 -37.61
N SER A 86 -2.36 16.62 -38.85
CA SER A 86 -2.58 15.77 -40.02
C SER A 86 -1.92 14.39 -39.83
N GLY A 87 -2.70 13.33 -40.03
CA GLY A 87 -2.24 11.96 -39.86
C GLY A 87 -2.25 11.45 -38.41
N THR A 88 -2.77 12.24 -37.45
CA THR A 88 -2.98 11.82 -36.08
C THR A 88 -4.46 11.45 -35.84
N PRO A 89 -4.78 10.67 -34.79
CA PRO A 89 -6.17 10.40 -34.41
C PRO A 89 -6.99 11.66 -34.10
N LEU A 90 -6.31 12.79 -33.85
CA LEU A 90 -6.91 14.09 -33.53
C LEU A 90 -7.27 14.92 -34.77
N GLU A 91 -6.92 14.49 -35.97
CA GLU A 91 -7.12 15.26 -37.23
C GLU A 91 -8.57 15.71 -37.45
N ASN A 92 -9.54 14.88 -37.02
CA ASN A 92 -10.96 15.15 -37.20
C ASN A 92 -11.63 15.94 -36.04
N LEU A 93 -10.86 16.34 -35.02
CA LEU A 93 -11.37 17.09 -33.89
C LEU A 93 -11.10 18.60 -34.07
N THR A 94 -12.06 19.42 -33.66
CA THR A 94 -11.86 20.88 -33.64
C THR A 94 -10.92 21.24 -32.48
N PRO A 95 -10.15 22.38 -32.59
CA PRO A 95 -9.29 22.85 -31.50
C PRO A 95 -10.02 23.03 -30.17
N GLU A 96 -11.30 23.43 -30.19
CA GLU A 96 -12.15 23.55 -28.99
C GLU A 96 -12.49 22.18 -28.39
N GLN A 97 -12.74 21.17 -29.21
CA GLN A 97 -12.96 19.80 -28.75
C GLN A 97 -11.70 19.21 -28.12
N ILE A 98 -10.53 19.48 -28.73
CA ILE A 98 -9.25 19.01 -28.20
C ILE A 98 -8.90 19.73 -26.88
N ALA A 99 -9.14 21.05 -26.78
CA ALA A 99 -8.94 21.81 -25.54
C ALA A 99 -9.87 21.30 -24.40
N SER A 100 -11.09 20.86 -24.74
CA SER A 100 -12.02 20.26 -23.78
C SER A 100 -11.66 18.82 -23.38
N LEU A 101 -10.73 18.16 -24.08
CA LEU A 101 -10.31 16.78 -23.77
C LEU A 101 -9.68 16.68 -22.37
N GLY A 102 -9.07 17.75 -21.85
CA GLY A 102 -8.59 17.80 -20.48
C GLY A 102 -9.69 17.59 -19.42
N GLU A 103 -10.95 17.92 -19.76
CA GLU A 103 -12.11 17.78 -18.89
C GLU A 103 -13.01 16.60 -19.26
N THR A 104 -12.85 15.99 -20.44
CA THR A 104 -13.80 15.03 -21.02
C THR A 104 -13.21 13.61 -21.02
N ASP A 105 -14.09 12.62 -21.02
CA ASP A 105 -13.73 11.19 -21.20
C ASP A 105 -13.35 10.91 -22.66
N TRP A 106 -12.07 10.81 -22.93
CA TRP A 106 -11.46 10.67 -24.27
C TRP A 106 -11.85 9.37 -24.96
N SER A 107 -12.21 8.36 -24.16
CA SER A 107 -12.68 7.09 -24.73
C SER A 107 -13.93 7.25 -25.61
N LYS A 108 -14.70 8.32 -25.41
CA LYS A 108 -15.86 8.66 -26.25
C LYS A 108 -15.49 9.01 -27.68
N TYR A 109 -14.25 9.48 -27.89
CA TYR A 109 -13.72 9.84 -29.20
C TYR A 109 -12.80 8.75 -29.78
N GLY A 110 -12.70 7.59 -29.10
CA GLY A 110 -11.83 6.50 -29.53
C GLY A 110 -10.34 6.78 -29.38
N LEU A 111 -9.99 7.79 -28.56
CA LEU A 111 -8.61 8.21 -28.33
C LEU A 111 -8.07 7.55 -27.05
N SER A 112 -6.83 7.06 -27.13
CA SER A 112 -6.05 6.66 -25.97
C SER A 112 -5.29 7.85 -25.39
N ALA A 113 -4.83 7.73 -24.15
CA ALA A 113 -3.98 8.74 -23.54
C ALA A 113 -2.65 8.90 -24.31
N GLU A 114 -2.12 7.78 -24.83
CA GLU A 114 -0.91 7.75 -25.63
C GLU A 114 -1.06 8.52 -26.94
N ASP A 115 -2.23 8.48 -27.60
CA ASP A 115 -2.49 9.21 -28.83
C ASP A 115 -2.38 10.72 -28.60
N ILE A 116 -2.91 11.21 -27.50
CA ILE A 116 -2.85 12.63 -27.13
C ILE A 116 -1.43 13.04 -26.75
N LEU A 117 -0.74 12.22 -25.94
CA LEU A 117 0.62 12.50 -25.53
C LEU A 117 1.62 12.49 -26.68
N SER A 118 1.37 11.67 -27.72
CA SER A 118 2.21 11.65 -28.93
C SER A 118 2.16 12.98 -29.70
N VAL A 119 1.07 13.74 -29.55
CA VAL A 119 0.86 15.03 -30.21
C VAL A 119 1.41 16.19 -29.38
N ILE A 120 1.25 16.15 -28.07
CA ILE A 120 1.72 17.21 -27.15
C ILE A 120 3.24 17.28 -27.07
N GLY A 121 3.93 16.14 -27.33
CA GLY A 121 5.37 16.03 -27.17
C GLY A 121 5.82 15.84 -25.73
N GLU A 122 7.13 15.87 -25.50
CA GLU A 122 7.70 15.74 -24.16
C GLU A 122 7.54 17.05 -23.37
N ILE A 123 6.94 16.94 -22.17
CA ILE A 123 6.79 18.06 -21.24
C ILE A 123 8.17 18.41 -20.66
N PRO A 124 8.63 19.67 -20.75
CA PRO A 124 9.91 20.07 -20.15
C PRO A 124 9.97 19.78 -18.65
N ARG A 125 11.15 19.41 -18.15
CA ARG A 125 11.32 18.98 -16.75
C ARG A 125 10.86 20.02 -15.73
N ASP A 126 11.10 21.30 -16.00
CA ASP A 126 10.69 22.40 -15.11
C ASP A 126 9.15 22.50 -15.02
N GLU A 127 8.46 22.17 -16.10
CA GLU A 127 7.01 22.13 -16.14
C GLU A 127 6.45 20.89 -15.44
N GLN A 128 7.09 19.73 -15.61
CA GLN A 128 6.76 18.50 -14.86
C GLN A 128 6.81 18.74 -13.35
N ILE A 129 7.85 19.46 -12.87
CA ILE A 129 7.98 19.80 -11.45
C ILE A 129 6.80 20.65 -10.98
N LYS A 130 6.45 21.72 -11.74
CA LYS A 130 5.32 22.59 -11.41
C LYS A 130 3.99 21.85 -11.40
N ILE A 131 3.77 20.94 -12.33
CA ILE A 131 2.56 20.10 -12.38
C ILE A 131 2.45 19.24 -11.13
N ILE A 132 3.54 18.61 -10.70
CA ILE A 132 3.56 17.80 -9.47
C ILE A 132 3.30 18.69 -8.25
N GLU A 133 3.99 19.82 -8.11
CA GLU A 133 3.87 20.73 -6.97
C GLU A 133 2.46 21.32 -6.82
N ASN A 134 1.82 21.65 -7.93
CA ASN A 134 0.47 22.23 -7.96
C ASN A 134 -0.65 21.17 -7.88
N SER A 135 -0.31 19.89 -8.01
CA SER A 135 -1.31 18.82 -7.96
C SER A 135 -1.96 18.67 -6.56
N PRO A 136 -3.22 18.23 -6.47
CA PRO A 136 -3.93 18.06 -5.20
C PRO A 136 -3.56 16.77 -4.45
N VAL A 137 -2.36 16.22 -4.69
CA VAL A 137 -1.90 15.01 -4.00
C VAL A 137 -1.14 15.35 -2.70
N PRO A 138 -1.09 14.45 -1.71
CA PRO A 138 -0.35 14.66 -0.47
C PRO A 138 1.13 14.94 -0.70
N GLU A 139 1.76 15.75 0.15
CA GLU A 139 3.15 16.19 0.04
C GLU A 139 4.16 15.04 -0.05
N PHE A 140 3.96 13.97 0.73
CA PHE A 140 4.84 12.79 0.66
C PHE A 140 4.83 12.15 -0.73
N LEU A 141 3.68 12.16 -1.41
CA LEU A 141 3.54 11.59 -2.75
C LEU A 141 4.19 12.50 -3.81
N LYS A 142 4.09 13.85 -3.66
CA LYS A 142 4.81 14.80 -4.51
C LYS A 142 6.31 14.57 -4.44
N ASN A 143 6.86 14.44 -3.23
CA ASN A 143 8.28 14.18 -3.02
C ASN A 143 8.71 12.86 -3.65
N MET A 144 7.91 11.80 -3.49
CA MET A 144 8.18 10.51 -4.13
C MET A 144 8.17 10.61 -5.67
N LEU A 145 7.21 11.34 -6.24
CA LEU A 145 7.14 11.55 -7.69
C LEU A 145 8.33 12.36 -8.21
N LEU A 146 8.74 13.42 -7.52
CA LEU A 146 9.90 14.24 -7.90
C LEU A 146 11.20 13.46 -7.84
N GLU A 147 11.43 12.70 -6.77
CA GLU A 147 12.64 11.91 -6.54
C GLU A 147 12.76 10.76 -7.56
N ASN A 148 11.65 10.13 -7.92
CA ASN A 148 11.61 8.98 -8.83
C ASN A 148 11.38 9.35 -10.30
N ASN A 149 11.28 10.63 -10.65
CA ASN A 149 11.15 11.11 -12.02
C ASN A 149 12.50 11.04 -12.76
N ASN A 150 12.90 9.85 -13.17
CA ASN A 150 14.16 9.59 -13.85
C ASN A 150 14.06 8.45 -14.87
N SER A 151 15.00 8.38 -15.79
CA SER A 151 15.01 7.43 -16.91
C SER A 151 15.04 5.95 -16.47
N THR A 152 15.57 5.63 -15.29
CA THR A 152 15.60 4.27 -14.76
C THR A 152 14.20 3.80 -14.40
N ILE A 153 13.45 4.65 -13.69
CA ILE A 153 12.07 4.34 -13.30
C ILE A 153 11.14 4.32 -14.51
N TYR A 154 11.33 5.20 -15.50
CA TYR A 154 10.57 5.15 -16.75
C TYR A 154 10.72 3.80 -17.47
N LYS A 155 11.94 3.25 -17.53
CA LYS A 155 12.19 1.92 -18.09
C LYS A 155 11.59 0.79 -17.26
N GLU A 156 11.65 0.89 -15.93
CA GLU A 156 11.07 -0.12 -15.02
C GLU A 156 9.54 -0.15 -15.12
N LEU A 157 8.92 1.01 -15.33
CA LEU A 157 7.48 1.15 -15.49
C LEU A 157 7.01 0.84 -16.91
N ASP A 158 7.94 0.75 -17.87
CA ASP A 158 7.68 0.61 -19.32
C ASP A 158 6.83 1.76 -19.87
N VAL A 159 7.21 3.01 -19.52
CA VAL A 159 6.53 4.24 -19.93
C VAL A 159 7.50 5.18 -20.62
N THR A 160 6.97 6.00 -21.53
CA THR A 160 7.75 6.94 -22.33
C THR A 160 7.43 8.40 -22.06
N SER A 161 6.29 8.70 -21.43
CA SER A 161 5.81 10.05 -21.18
C SER A 161 5.64 10.36 -19.71
N PHE A 162 5.70 11.65 -19.35
CA PHE A 162 5.53 12.09 -17.97
C PHE A 162 4.16 11.76 -17.38
N PRO A 163 3.00 12.00 -18.02
CA PRO A 163 1.71 11.63 -17.48
C PRO A 163 1.55 10.11 -17.28
N SER A 164 2.06 9.29 -18.22
CA SER A 164 2.07 7.83 -18.07
C SER A 164 2.97 7.38 -16.93
N TYR A 165 4.13 8.05 -16.73
CA TYR A 165 4.98 7.81 -15.57
C TYR A 165 4.21 8.03 -14.26
N VAL A 166 3.58 9.21 -14.09
CA VAL A 166 2.86 9.53 -12.86
C VAL A 166 1.70 8.56 -12.64
N ALA A 167 0.94 8.25 -13.68
CA ALA A 167 -0.18 7.34 -13.64
C ALA A 167 0.24 5.93 -13.21
N SER A 168 1.22 5.34 -13.89
CA SER A 168 1.71 4.00 -13.59
C SER A 168 2.41 3.93 -12.22
N TYR A 169 3.15 4.98 -11.83
CA TYR A 169 3.80 5.04 -10.53
C TYR A 169 2.78 5.04 -9.39
N ILE A 170 1.77 5.92 -9.47
CA ILE A 170 0.70 6.01 -8.47
C ILE A 170 -0.13 4.72 -8.46
N SER A 171 -0.50 4.18 -9.62
CA SER A 171 -1.27 2.95 -9.72
C SER A 171 -0.54 1.79 -9.04
N ARG A 172 0.74 1.56 -9.36
CA ARG A 172 1.56 0.52 -8.71
C ARG A 172 1.68 0.74 -7.19
N LEU A 173 1.83 1.99 -6.74
CA LEU A 173 1.89 2.31 -5.32
C LEU A 173 0.57 1.96 -4.61
N VAL A 174 -0.56 2.39 -5.16
CA VAL A 174 -1.90 2.11 -4.61
C VAL A 174 -2.18 0.62 -4.59
N LEU A 175 -1.88 -0.09 -5.68
CA LEU A 175 -2.03 -1.55 -5.75
C LEU A 175 -1.17 -2.26 -4.70
N LYS A 176 0.08 -1.81 -4.50
CA LYS A 176 0.97 -2.38 -3.48
C LYS A 176 0.41 -2.20 -2.07
N VAL A 177 -0.10 -1.00 -1.76
CA VAL A 177 -0.73 -0.71 -0.45
C VAL A 177 -2.02 -1.51 -0.28
N ALA A 178 -2.89 -1.53 -1.29
CA ALA A 178 -4.14 -2.30 -1.27
C ALA A 178 -3.87 -3.80 -1.08
N SER A 179 -2.93 -4.35 -1.84
CA SER A 179 -2.52 -5.75 -1.73
C SER A 179 -1.99 -6.10 -0.34
N PHE A 180 -1.16 -5.20 0.22
CA PHE A 180 -0.66 -5.36 1.59
C PHE A 180 -1.82 -5.40 2.60
N LEU A 181 -2.77 -4.47 2.53
CA LEU A 181 -3.90 -4.41 3.44
C LEU A 181 -4.79 -5.66 3.34
N VAL A 182 -5.13 -6.08 2.13
CA VAL A 182 -5.93 -7.31 1.91
C VAL A 182 -5.20 -8.53 2.45
N THR A 183 -3.91 -8.67 2.14
CA THR A 183 -3.09 -9.79 2.60
C THR A 183 -2.96 -9.78 4.12
N PHE A 184 -2.81 -8.61 4.73
CA PHE A 184 -2.73 -8.45 6.18
C PHE A 184 -4.01 -8.90 6.88
N LEU A 185 -5.17 -8.52 6.35
CA LEU A 185 -6.47 -8.96 6.85
C LEU A 185 -6.64 -10.49 6.74
N LEU A 186 -6.27 -11.07 5.60
CA LEU A 186 -6.29 -12.53 5.40
C LEU A 186 -5.35 -13.24 6.37
N ALA A 187 -4.14 -12.72 6.56
CA ALA A 187 -3.16 -13.28 7.49
C ALA A 187 -3.69 -13.26 8.94
N ILE A 188 -4.33 -12.17 9.37
CA ILE A 188 -4.97 -12.09 10.71
C ILE A 188 -6.02 -13.18 10.87
N ILE A 189 -6.88 -13.40 9.87
CA ILE A 189 -7.93 -14.43 9.91
C ILE A 189 -7.31 -15.81 10.05
N ILE A 190 -6.30 -16.13 9.23
CA ILE A 190 -5.59 -17.42 9.29
C ILE A 190 -4.94 -17.63 10.63
N VAL A 191 -4.22 -16.65 11.14
CA VAL A 191 -3.52 -16.74 12.44
C VAL A 191 -4.51 -16.87 13.59
N LYS A 192 -5.63 -16.14 13.57
CA LYS A 192 -6.70 -16.31 14.57
C LYS A 192 -7.30 -17.71 14.55
N ALA A 193 -7.55 -18.28 13.37
CA ALA A 193 -8.06 -19.65 13.25
C ALA A 193 -7.06 -20.66 13.82
N LEU A 194 -5.76 -20.50 13.55
CA LEU A 194 -4.71 -21.33 14.13
C LEU A 194 -4.64 -21.19 15.65
N MET A 195 -4.77 -19.98 16.19
CA MET A 195 -4.78 -19.74 17.64
C MET A 195 -5.94 -20.45 18.34
N VAL A 196 -7.14 -20.44 17.75
CA VAL A 196 -8.30 -21.16 18.27
C VAL A 196 -8.01 -22.67 18.33
N ALA A 197 -7.46 -23.24 17.25
CA ALA A 197 -7.09 -24.65 17.21
C ALA A 197 -6.08 -25.03 18.30
N VAL A 198 -5.03 -24.20 18.48
CA VAL A 198 -4.01 -24.44 19.53
C VAL A 198 -4.56 -24.27 20.93
N ASN A 199 -5.49 -23.33 21.16
CA ASN A 199 -6.16 -23.18 22.46
C ASN A 199 -6.94 -24.45 22.88
N ILE A 200 -7.64 -25.06 21.91
CA ILE A 200 -8.37 -26.33 22.17
C ILE A 200 -7.40 -27.44 22.60
N ILE A 201 -6.22 -27.52 21.94
CA ILE A 201 -5.18 -28.49 22.30
C ILE A 201 -4.57 -28.18 23.67
N GLY A 202 -4.35 -26.88 23.98
CA GLY A 202 -3.77 -26.45 25.26
C GLY A 202 -4.66 -26.66 26.48
N GLU A 203 -5.95 -26.90 26.29
CA GLU A 203 -6.92 -27.19 27.36
C GLU A 203 -7.05 -28.70 27.70
N LEU A 204 -6.30 -29.56 26.99
CA LEU A 204 -6.24 -30.98 27.34
C LEU A 204 -5.62 -31.18 28.73
N PRO A 205 -6.12 -32.17 29.57
CA PRO A 205 -5.80 -32.27 31.00
C PRO A 205 -4.30 -32.31 31.32
N VAL A 206 -3.50 -33.01 30.53
CA VAL A 206 -2.04 -33.17 30.76
C VAL A 206 -1.27 -31.97 30.20
N LEU A 207 -1.59 -31.53 28.97
CA LEU A 207 -0.92 -30.41 28.29
C LEU A 207 -1.32 -29.07 28.93
N GLY A 208 -2.55 -28.97 29.46
CA GLY A 208 -3.03 -27.78 30.14
C GLY A 208 -2.23 -27.46 31.41
N PHE A 209 -1.90 -28.46 32.24
CA PHE A 209 -1.10 -28.22 33.44
C PHE A 209 0.31 -27.68 33.13
N VAL A 210 1.02 -28.33 32.21
CA VAL A 210 2.37 -27.89 31.74
C VAL A 210 2.29 -26.49 31.12
N ASN A 211 1.25 -26.20 30.33
CA ASN A 211 1.02 -24.92 29.70
C ASN A 211 0.85 -23.78 30.73
N HIS A 212 0.06 -23.99 31.76
CA HIS A 212 -0.17 -23.00 32.81
C HIS A 212 1.08 -22.78 33.68
N LEU A 213 1.83 -23.84 33.97
CA LEU A 213 3.05 -23.77 34.78
C LEU A 213 4.16 -23.02 34.03
N ALA A 214 4.36 -23.33 32.74
CA ALA A 214 5.30 -22.63 31.86
C ALA A 214 4.89 -21.16 31.61
N GLY A 215 3.59 -20.88 31.56
CA GLY A 215 3.05 -19.51 31.46
C GLY A 215 3.38 -18.65 32.69
N GLY A 216 3.33 -19.23 33.88
CA GLY A 216 3.75 -18.56 35.11
C GLY A 216 5.25 -18.18 35.12
N ILE A 217 6.12 -19.10 34.66
CA ILE A 217 7.57 -18.85 34.54
C ILE A 217 7.86 -17.74 33.55
N LEU A 218 7.21 -17.74 32.38
CA LEU A 218 7.37 -16.68 31.40
C LEU A 218 6.88 -15.32 31.90
N GLY A 219 5.79 -15.28 32.65
CA GLY A 219 5.31 -14.04 33.27
C GLY A 219 6.36 -13.41 34.18
N CYS A 220 7.16 -14.24 34.89
CA CYS A 220 8.31 -13.75 35.67
C CYS A 220 9.43 -13.22 34.81
N LEU A 221 9.79 -13.96 33.73
CA LEU A 221 10.92 -13.57 32.86
C LEU A 221 10.68 -12.27 32.10
N LEU A 222 9.43 -12.02 31.69
CA LEU A 222 9.10 -10.80 30.94
C LEU A 222 9.25 -9.54 31.79
N TYR A 223 8.96 -9.64 33.08
CA TYR A 223 9.10 -8.53 34.00
C TYR A 223 10.56 -8.23 34.39
N THR A 224 11.46 -9.22 34.26
CA THR A 224 12.89 -9.05 34.56
C THR A 224 13.71 -8.57 33.37
N SER A 225 13.10 -8.44 32.16
CA SER A 225 13.80 -8.08 30.90
C SER A 225 13.69 -6.58 30.57
N ASP A 226 12.90 -5.79 31.30
CA ASP A 226 12.86 -4.32 31.25
C ASP A 226 13.65 -3.71 32.41
#